data_1f68b01db47a5b2a4fd0b1d6557cb8e1
#
_entry.id   1f68b01db47a5b2a4fd0b1d6557cb8e1
#
_cell.length_a   1.000
_cell.length_b   1.000
_cell.length_c   1.000
_cell.angle_alpha   90.00
_cell.angle_beta   90.00
_cell.angle_gamma   90.00
#
_symmetry.space_group_name_H-M   'P 1'
#
loop_
_entity.id
_entity.type
_entity.pdbx_description
1 polymer ?
#
loop_
_entity_poly.entity_id
_entity_poly.type
_entity_poly.pdbx_seq_one_letter_code
_entity_poly.pdbx_strand_id
1 'polypeptide(L)'
;VAVIHHTTLKPTKVELLASWLPSRPWYRGGPDATELTRAGGFRLDDPDGEVGIEFMVVTDASGAAYFVPLTYRGAPLDEAGHALVGTMEHGVLGKRWVYDGCHDPVLAAQLLALAEGRAQAQAQSTSDTPDQDVVVARDGAGSLFPEFTDFSDFPVTDDEDGTGLTAPGGAVLRLHRVLRPAPDGPSAAPPGAAGHITGSWQAPDGTRVRGVFAVFRSGSRA
;
A
#
# COMPACT_ATOMS: atom_id res chain seq x y z
N VAL A 1 -14.52 6.33 -10.01
CA VAL A 1 -14.90 6.08 -8.60
C VAL A 1 -15.08 4.58 -8.41
N ALA A 2 -14.29 3.98 -7.54
CA ALA A 2 -14.39 2.56 -7.24
C ALA A 2 -15.65 2.28 -6.39
N VAL A 3 -16.47 1.33 -6.86
CA VAL A 3 -17.68 0.90 -6.16
C VAL A 3 -17.33 -0.24 -5.20
N ILE A 4 -17.71 -0.12 -3.93
CA ILE A 4 -17.60 -1.22 -2.96
C ILE A 4 -18.79 -2.15 -3.13
N HIS A 5 -18.51 -3.39 -3.49
CA HIS A 5 -19.50 -4.45 -3.54
C HIS A 5 -19.51 -5.24 -2.22
N HIS A 6 -20.62 -5.21 -1.50
CA HIS A 6 -20.82 -6.12 -0.37
C HIS A 6 -21.08 -7.52 -0.90
N THR A 7 -20.06 -8.35 -1.01
CA THR A 7 -20.13 -9.68 -1.60
C THR A 7 -19.19 -10.66 -0.92
N THR A 8 -19.35 -11.94 -1.23
CA THR A 8 -18.46 -13.00 -0.74
C THR A 8 -17.15 -12.99 -1.52
N LEU A 9 -16.04 -13.12 -0.81
CA LEU A 9 -14.69 -13.32 -1.36
C LEU A 9 -14.20 -14.71 -0.92
N LYS A 10 -13.75 -15.53 -1.87
CA LYS A 10 -13.19 -16.86 -1.59
C LYS A 10 -11.91 -17.09 -2.40
N PRO A 11 -10.76 -17.31 -1.76
CA PRO A 11 -10.50 -17.07 -0.34
C PRO A 11 -10.70 -15.60 0.04
N THR A 12 -10.79 -15.29 1.34
CA THR A 12 -10.83 -13.92 1.83
C THR A 12 -9.46 -13.26 1.65
N LYS A 13 -9.41 -11.94 1.70
CA LYS A 13 -8.15 -11.17 1.61
C LYS A 13 -7.17 -11.57 2.71
N VAL A 14 -7.65 -11.76 3.93
CA VAL A 14 -6.83 -12.14 5.08
C VAL A 14 -6.25 -13.53 4.91
N GLU A 15 -7.02 -14.50 4.40
CA GLU A 15 -6.55 -15.86 4.10
C GLU A 15 -5.46 -15.86 3.02
N LEU A 16 -5.61 -15.03 1.97
CA LEU A 16 -4.56 -14.87 0.96
C LEU A 16 -3.28 -14.32 1.59
N LEU A 17 -3.40 -13.27 2.40
CA LEU A 17 -2.25 -12.67 3.06
C LEU A 17 -1.59 -13.62 4.06
N ALA A 18 -2.35 -14.40 4.83
CA ALA A 18 -1.82 -15.38 5.77
C ALA A 18 -0.93 -16.43 5.08
N SER A 19 -1.25 -16.79 3.84
CA SER A 19 -0.46 -17.74 3.05
C SER A 19 0.76 -17.08 2.38
N TRP A 20 0.69 -15.81 2.05
CA TRP A 20 1.71 -15.10 1.28
C TRP A 20 2.76 -14.39 2.14
N LEU A 21 2.36 -13.73 3.24
CA LEU A 21 3.23 -12.95 4.12
C LEU A 21 4.46 -13.70 4.63
N PRO A 22 4.37 -15.00 5.05
CA PRO A 22 5.52 -15.72 5.58
C PRO A 22 6.72 -15.84 4.62
N SER A 23 6.49 -15.62 3.32
CA SER A 23 7.56 -15.65 2.31
C SER A 23 8.22 -14.28 2.06
N ARG A 24 7.79 -13.23 2.77
CA ARG A 24 8.32 -11.87 2.56
C ARG A 24 9.49 -11.58 3.49
N PRO A 25 10.55 -10.89 2.99
CA PRO A 25 11.76 -10.63 3.79
C PRO A 25 11.48 -9.70 4.98
N TRP A 26 10.45 -8.88 4.90
CA TRP A 26 10.02 -7.96 5.95
C TRP A 26 9.02 -8.56 6.95
N TYR A 27 8.52 -9.79 6.71
CA TYR A 27 7.62 -10.47 7.65
C TYR A 27 8.38 -10.93 8.90
N ARG A 28 7.86 -10.61 10.07
CA ARG A 28 8.49 -10.87 11.37
C ARG A 28 7.75 -11.92 12.21
N GLY A 29 6.60 -12.36 11.72
CA GLY A 29 5.85 -13.43 12.39
C GLY A 29 6.57 -14.76 12.30
N GLY A 30 6.43 -15.57 13.35
CA GLY A 30 6.89 -16.97 13.32
C GLY A 30 5.95 -17.83 12.44
N PRO A 31 6.30 -19.11 12.23
CA PRO A 31 5.50 -20.03 11.42
C PRO A 31 4.08 -20.24 11.95
N ASP A 32 3.86 -19.99 13.25
CA ASP A 32 2.56 -20.10 13.91
C ASP A 32 1.79 -18.78 13.96
N ALA A 33 2.36 -17.67 13.48
CA ALA A 33 1.75 -16.33 13.52
C ALA A 33 0.84 -16.07 12.30
N THR A 34 0.25 -17.11 11.72
CA THR A 34 -0.62 -17.03 10.54
C THR A 34 -2.01 -16.45 10.83
N GLU A 35 -2.33 -16.22 12.09
CA GLU A 35 -3.58 -15.57 12.47
C GLU A 35 -3.46 -14.05 12.28
N LEU A 36 -3.98 -13.58 11.16
CA LEU A 36 -3.98 -12.17 10.81
C LEU A 36 -5.33 -11.54 11.11
N THR A 37 -5.30 -10.31 11.62
CA THR A 37 -6.48 -9.47 11.82
C THR A 37 -6.35 -8.19 11.00
N ARG A 38 -7.43 -7.80 10.31
CA ARG A 38 -7.47 -6.51 9.62
C ARG A 38 -7.49 -5.40 10.66
N ALA A 39 -6.55 -4.47 10.55
CA ALA A 39 -6.34 -3.39 11.51
C ALA A 39 -6.65 -1.99 10.94
N GLY A 40 -6.79 -1.87 9.62
CA GLY A 40 -7.05 -0.59 8.97
C GLY A 40 -6.68 -0.59 7.49
N GLY A 41 -6.50 0.61 6.95
CA GLY A 41 -6.07 0.85 5.59
C GLY A 41 -7.00 1.80 4.82
N PHE A 42 -6.69 2.02 3.56
CA PHE A 42 -7.42 2.92 2.67
C PHE A 42 -7.41 2.39 1.23
N ARG A 43 -8.08 3.08 0.33
CA ARG A 43 -8.10 2.77 -1.11
C ARG A 43 -7.70 3.99 -1.91
N LEU A 44 -7.27 3.73 -3.15
CA LEU A 44 -7.20 4.74 -4.21
C LEU A 44 -8.07 4.29 -5.38
N ASP A 45 -8.55 5.25 -6.13
CA ASP A 45 -9.29 4.97 -7.35
C ASP A 45 -8.32 4.89 -8.53
N ASP A 46 -8.49 3.87 -9.35
CA ASP A 46 -7.92 3.82 -10.69
C ASP A 46 -8.76 4.71 -11.61
N PRO A 47 -8.19 5.70 -12.31
CA PRO A 47 -8.93 6.56 -13.24
C PRO A 47 -9.66 5.79 -14.34
N ASP A 48 -9.06 4.68 -14.81
CA ASP A 48 -9.64 3.84 -15.86
C ASP A 48 -10.67 2.84 -15.31
N GLY A 49 -10.68 2.63 -13.98
CA GLY A 49 -11.64 1.77 -13.28
C GLY A 49 -11.41 0.28 -13.48
N GLU A 50 -10.27 -0.12 -14.02
CA GLU A 50 -9.94 -1.53 -14.33
C GLU A 50 -9.28 -2.25 -13.16
N VAL A 51 -8.52 -1.51 -12.33
CA VAL A 51 -7.71 -2.04 -11.23
C VAL A 51 -8.27 -1.58 -9.89
N GLY A 52 -8.63 -2.52 -9.04
CA GLY A 52 -8.91 -2.21 -7.64
C GLY A 52 -7.60 -1.96 -6.90
N ILE A 53 -7.49 -0.85 -6.16
CA ILE A 53 -6.30 -0.49 -5.39
C ILE A 53 -6.68 -0.39 -3.92
N GLU A 54 -6.03 -1.19 -3.08
CA GLU A 54 -6.27 -1.20 -1.64
C GLU A 54 -4.96 -1.27 -0.87
N PHE A 55 -4.83 -0.46 0.15
CA PHE A 55 -3.73 -0.49 1.09
C PHE A 55 -4.26 -1.06 2.41
N MET A 56 -3.96 -2.31 2.68
CA MET A 56 -4.40 -2.97 3.91
C MET A 56 -3.38 -2.81 5.02
N VAL A 57 -3.86 -2.60 6.23
CA VAL A 57 -3.09 -2.83 7.45
C VAL A 57 -3.63 -4.09 8.12
N VAL A 58 -2.75 -5.04 8.37
CA VAL A 58 -3.04 -6.26 9.13
C VAL A 58 -2.09 -6.38 10.32
N THR A 59 -2.56 -6.99 11.40
CA THR A 59 -1.74 -7.34 12.56
C THR A 59 -1.69 -8.84 12.70
N ASP A 60 -0.55 -9.36 13.13
CA ASP A 60 -0.39 -10.78 13.49
C ASP A 60 -0.61 -11.01 15.01
N ALA A 61 -0.56 -12.27 15.42
CA ALA A 61 -0.75 -12.67 16.81
C ALA A 61 0.31 -12.09 17.77
N SER A 62 1.48 -11.66 17.27
CA SER A 62 2.51 -10.98 18.07
C SER A 62 2.22 -9.49 18.28
N GLY A 63 1.26 -8.94 17.55
CA GLY A 63 0.93 -7.53 17.52
C GLY A 63 1.73 -6.71 16.53
N ALA A 64 2.58 -7.34 15.72
CA ALA A 64 3.25 -6.64 14.63
C ALA A 64 2.24 -6.23 13.56
N ALA A 65 2.35 -4.98 13.09
CA ALA A 65 1.46 -4.42 12.08
C ALA A 65 2.19 -4.34 10.73
N TYR A 66 1.50 -4.78 9.68
CA TYR A 66 2.03 -4.81 8.31
C TYR A 66 1.17 -3.98 7.38
N PHE A 67 1.82 -3.16 6.56
CA PHE A 67 1.19 -2.37 5.50
C PHE A 67 1.36 -3.07 4.16
N VAL A 68 0.24 -3.51 3.60
CA VAL A 68 0.23 -4.34 2.40
C VAL A 68 -0.60 -3.67 1.32
N PRO A 69 0.04 -3.01 0.34
CA PRO A 69 -0.64 -2.53 -0.86
C PRO A 69 -1.01 -3.72 -1.74
N LEU A 70 -2.25 -3.75 -2.19
CA LEU A 70 -2.80 -4.79 -3.05
C LEU A 70 -3.44 -4.19 -4.28
N THR A 71 -3.29 -4.87 -5.42
CA THR A 71 -4.09 -4.61 -6.61
C THR A 71 -4.94 -5.82 -6.97
N TYR A 72 -6.13 -5.56 -7.48
CA TYR A 72 -7.12 -6.57 -7.88
C TYR A 72 -7.42 -6.39 -9.37
N ARG A 73 -7.05 -7.36 -10.19
CA ARG A 73 -7.19 -7.31 -11.64
C ARG A 73 -8.18 -8.35 -12.15
N GLY A 74 -8.84 -8.03 -13.26
CA GLY A 74 -9.75 -8.94 -13.97
C GLY A 74 -9.04 -9.97 -14.85
N ALA A 75 -7.73 -9.80 -15.09
CA ALA A 75 -6.86 -10.68 -15.85
C ALA A 75 -5.46 -10.74 -15.21
N PRO A 76 -4.63 -11.74 -15.55
CA PRO A 76 -3.24 -11.76 -15.15
C PRO A 76 -2.50 -10.50 -15.58
N LEU A 77 -1.58 -10.01 -14.73
CA LEU A 77 -0.62 -8.97 -15.08
C LEU A 77 0.63 -9.65 -15.62
N ASP A 78 0.92 -9.41 -16.89
CA ASP A 78 2.11 -9.96 -17.53
C ASP A 78 3.37 -9.50 -16.80
N GLU A 79 4.40 -10.37 -16.76
CA GLU A 79 5.70 -10.13 -16.12
C GLU A 79 5.68 -9.98 -14.59
N ALA A 80 4.51 -9.78 -13.95
CA ALA A 80 4.37 -9.65 -12.50
C ALA A 80 3.98 -10.96 -11.77
N GLY A 81 4.17 -12.12 -12.41
CA GLY A 81 3.84 -13.42 -11.80
C GLY A 81 4.54 -13.68 -10.46
N HIS A 82 5.74 -13.14 -10.26
CA HIS A 82 6.49 -13.24 -9.01
C HIS A 82 5.87 -12.43 -7.85
N ALA A 83 5.04 -11.44 -8.18
CA ALA A 83 4.33 -10.59 -7.23
C ALA A 83 2.89 -11.07 -6.94
N LEU A 84 2.46 -12.19 -7.54
CA LEU A 84 1.13 -12.73 -7.34
C LEU A 84 0.95 -13.18 -5.87
N VAL A 85 0.02 -12.56 -5.18
CA VAL A 85 -0.41 -12.95 -3.83
C VAL A 85 -1.33 -14.17 -3.91
N GLY A 86 -2.20 -14.20 -4.91
CA GLY A 86 -3.11 -15.29 -5.18
C GLY A 86 -4.29 -14.89 -6.05
N THR A 87 -5.26 -15.77 -6.18
CA THR A 87 -6.52 -15.47 -6.88
C THR A 87 -7.69 -15.64 -5.95
N MET A 88 -8.78 -14.90 -6.18
CA MET A 88 -10.01 -15.02 -5.43
C MET A 88 -11.23 -14.95 -6.35
N GLU A 89 -12.31 -15.58 -5.94
CA GLU A 89 -13.63 -15.41 -6.56
C GLU A 89 -14.38 -14.27 -5.86
N HIS A 90 -14.71 -13.25 -6.62
CA HIS A 90 -15.52 -12.13 -6.18
C HIS A 90 -16.96 -12.33 -6.69
N GLY A 91 -17.92 -12.44 -5.78
CA GLY A 91 -19.29 -12.83 -6.12
C GLY A 91 -20.01 -11.96 -7.15
N VAL A 92 -19.53 -10.74 -7.41
CA VAL A 92 -20.08 -9.84 -8.45
C VAL A 92 -19.14 -9.72 -9.65
N LEU A 93 -17.84 -9.61 -9.40
CA LEU A 93 -16.84 -9.29 -10.44
C LEU A 93 -16.13 -10.54 -10.99
N GLY A 94 -16.47 -11.75 -10.51
CA GLY A 94 -15.83 -12.99 -10.91
C GLY A 94 -14.39 -13.14 -10.40
N LYS A 95 -13.60 -13.93 -11.09
CA LYS A 95 -12.21 -14.20 -10.71
C LYS A 95 -11.36 -12.94 -10.71
N ARG A 96 -10.57 -12.76 -9.64
CA ARG A 96 -9.61 -11.67 -9.48
C ARG A 96 -8.21 -12.21 -9.22
N TRP A 97 -7.23 -11.60 -9.85
CA TRP A 97 -5.81 -11.81 -9.58
C TRP A 97 -5.37 -10.72 -8.63
N VAL A 98 -4.81 -11.14 -7.49
CA VAL A 98 -4.37 -10.23 -6.41
C VAL A 98 -2.86 -10.18 -6.42
N TYR A 99 -2.31 -8.98 -6.55
CA TYR A 99 -0.85 -8.77 -6.58
C TYR A 99 -0.39 -7.92 -5.41
N ASP A 100 0.88 -8.08 -5.04
CA ASP A 100 1.58 -7.03 -4.31
C ASP A 100 1.63 -5.79 -5.21
N GLY A 101 0.90 -4.78 -4.80
CA GLY A 101 0.68 -3.58 -5.61
C GLY A 101 1.94 -2.77 -5.89
N CYS A 102 3.04 -3.00 -5.16
CA CYS A 102 4.33 -2.37 -5.48
C CYS A 102 4.88 -2.76 -6.85
N HIS A 103 4.44 -3.89 -7.39
CA HIS A 103 4.80 -4.37 -8.72
C HIS A 103 3.74 -4.03 -9.78
N ASP A 104 2.76 -3.21 -9.44
CA ASP A 104 1.71 -2.80 -10.35
C ASP A 104 1.86 -1.31 -10.68
N PRO A 105 2.11 -0.96 -11.96
CA PRO A 105 2.33 0.43 -12.38
C PRO A 105 1.13 1.34 -12.05
N VAL A 106 -0.10 0.82 -12.05
CA VAL A 106 -1.29 1.61 -11.73
C VAL A 106 -1.26 2.04 -10.26
N LEU A 107 -0.90 1.13 -9.34
CA LEU A 107 -0.77 1.51 -7.93
C LEU A 107 0.35 2.54 -7.73
N ALA A 108 1.52 2.33 -8.35
CA ALA A 108 2.64 3.26 -8.23
C ALA A 108 2.26 4.66 -8.72
N ALA A 109 1.58 4.76 -9.86
CA ALA A 109 1.08 6.02 -10.41
C ALA A 109 0.07 6.70 -9.47
N GLN A 110 -0.87 5.95 -8.91
CA GLN A 110 -1.89 6.50 -8.02
C GLN A 110 -1.33 6.89 -6.64
N LEU A 111 -0.33 6.17 -6.14
CA LEU A 111 0.34 6.53 -4.88
C LEU A 111 1.15 7.84 -5.05
N LEU A 112 1.78 8.03 -6.20
CA LEU A 112 2.43 9.30 -6.54
C LEU A 112 1.39 10.42 -6.72
N ALA A 113 0.27 10.15 -7.39
CA ALA A 113 -0.82 11.12 -7.53
C ALA A 113 -1.38 11.54 -6.16
N LEU A 114 -1.51 10.63 -5.20
CA LEU A 114 -1.87 10.94 -3.82
C LEU A 114 -0.81 11.86 -3.18
N ALA A 115 0.46 11.51 -3.30
CA ALA A 115 1.55 12.30 -2.72
C ALA A 115 1.63 13.72 -3.31
N GLU A 116 1.23 13.91 -4.55
CA GLU A 116 1.19 15.20 -5.24
C GLU A 116 -0.15 15.95 -5.07
N GLY A 117 -1.10 15.37 -4.35
CA GLY A 117 -2.43 15.98 -4.13
C GLY A 117 -3.36 15.93 -5.36
N ARG A 118 -3.04 15.08 -6.34
CA ARG A 118 -3.86 14.84 -7.55
C ARG A 118 -4.87 13.70 -7.37
N ALA A 119 -4.65 12.83 -6.37
CA ALA A 119 -5.59 11.78 -5.96
C ALA A 119 -5.92 11.96 -4.48
N GLN A 120 -7.01 11.34 -4.05
CA GLN A 120 -7.49 11.38 -2.67
C GLN A 120 -7.67 9.97 -2.12
N ALA A 121 -7.18 9.74 -0.91
CA ALA A 121 -7.43 8.48 -0.21
C ALA A 121 -8.92 8.31 0.10
N GLN A 122 -9.43 7.10 -0.11
CA GLN A 122 -10.81 6.72 0.10
C GLN A 122 -10.94 5.72 1.25
N ALA A 123 -12.03 5.80 1.98
CA ALA A 123 -12.34 4.85 3.04
C ALA A 123 -12.47 3.42 2.48
N GLN A 124 -11.99 2.42 3.24
CA GLN A 124 -12.02 1.02 2.79
C GLN A 124 -13.40 0.41 2.73
N SER A 125 -14.33 0.87 3.56
CA SER A 125 -15.64 0.25 3.78
C SER A 125 -16.82 1.03 3.21
N THR A 126 -16.58 2.24 2.72
CA THR A 126 -17.64 3.13 2.21
C THR A 126 -17.21 3.67 0.85
N SER A 127 -18.08 3.53 -0.15
CA SER A 127 -17.81 4.08 -1.48
C SER A 127 -17.85 5.61 -1.44
N ASP A 128 -17.03 6.23 -2.28
CA ASP A 128 -17.01 7.68 -2.52
C ASP A 128 -16.90 8.52 -1.22
N THR A 129 -16.11 8.03 -0.30
CA THR A 129 -15.92 8.67 1.01
C THR A 129 -14.43 8.89 1.25
N PRO A 130 -13.95 10.15 1.32
CA PRO A 130 -12.56 10.45 1.63
C PRO A 130 -12.11 9.90 2.97
N ASP A 131 -10.90 9.33 3.01
CA ASP A 131 -10.27 8.91 4.26
C ASP A 131 -9.47 10.08 4.85
N GLN A 132 -9.98 10.67 5.92
CA GLN A 132 -9.37 11.82 6.59
C GLN A 132 -8.15 11.45 7.46
N ASP A 133 -7.91 10.16 7.69
CA ASP A 133 -6.78 9.69 8.49
C ASP A 133 -5.50 9.59 7.69
N VAL A 134 -5.63 9.49 6.37
CA VAL A 134 -4.48 9.48 5.46
C VAL A 134 -4.06 10.93 5.20
N VAL A 135 -2.89 11.28 5.69
CA VAL A 135 -2.34 12.64 5.58
C VAL A 135 -1.05 12.60 4.79
N VAL A 136 -0.98 13.47 3.80
CA VAL A 136 0.22 13.71 3.00
C VAL A 136 0.90 14.98 3.49
N ALA A 137 2.17 14.88 3.85
CA ALA A 137 3.03 16.01 4.13
C ALA A 137 4.18 16.03 3.12
N ARG A 138 4.46 17.20 2.52
CA ARG A 138 5.56 17.36 1.58
C ARG A 138 6.12 18.77 1.61
N ASP A 139 7.39 18.89 1.25
CA ASP A 139 8.08 20.17 1.09
C ASP A 139 7.88 20.68 -0.35
N GLY A 140 7.29 21.89 -0.49
CA GLY A 140 7.10 22.55 -1.77
C GLY A 140 5.90 22.09 -2.60
N ALA A 141 5.67 22.83 -3.68
CA ALA A 141 4.66 22.52 -4.72
C ALA A 141 5.37 22.00 -5.98
N GLY A 142 4.73 21.10 -6.72
CA GLY A 142 5.25 20.56 -7.98
C GLY A 142 5.33 19.04 -7.97
N SER A 143 5.78 18.43 -9.06
CA SER A 143 5.95 16.99 -9.15
C SER A 143 7.13 16.53 -8.28
N LEU A 144 6.92 15.43 -7.56
CA LEU A 144 7.99 14.73 -6.82
C LEU A 144 8.96 14.03 -7.79
N PHE A 145 8.47 13.69 -8.98
CA PHE A 145 9.19 12.97 -10.03
C PHE A 145 8.90 13.64 -11.39
N PRO A 146 9.39 14.88 -11.65
CA PRO A 146 8.95 15.71 -12.78
C PRO A 146 9.29 15.12 -14.16
N GLU A 147 10.25 14.21 -14.23
CA GLU A 147 10.68 13.60 -15.50
C GLU A 147 10.04 12.22 -15.72
N PHE A 148 9.08 11.82 -14.87
CA PHE A 148 8.59 10.46 -14.83
C PHE A 148 7.11 10.35 -15.17
N THR A 149 6.81 9.63 -16.25
CA THR A 149 5.43 9.38 -16.71
C THR A 149 5.10 7.89 -16.84
N ASP A 150 6.11 7.02 -16.82
CA ASP A 150 5.93 5.57 -16.96
C ASP A 150 6.43 4.84 -15.70
N PHE A 151 5.53 4.06 -15.09
CA PHE A 151 5.77 3.31 -13.87
C PHE A 151 5.98 1.80 -14.14
N SER A 152 6.02 1.38 -15.41
CA SER A 152 6.15 -0.03 -15.79
C SER A 152 7.51 -0.61 -15.42
N ASP A 153 8.56 0.20 -15.44
CA ASP A 153 9.95 -0.23 -15.30
C ASP A 153 10.62 0.20 -13.99
N PHE A 154 9.83 0.39 -12.92
CA PHE A 154 10.42 0.68 -11.62
C PHE A 154 11.09 -0.56 -11.04
N PRO A 155 12.40 -0.55 -10.78
CA PRO A 155 13.02 -1.55 -9.95
C PRO A 155 12.37 -1.55 -8.56
N VAL A 156 11.78 -2.67 -8.19
CA VAL A 156 11.20 -2.90 -6.87
C VAL A 156 12.18 -3.74 -6.06
N THR A 157 12.52 -3.27 -4.88
CA THR A 157 13.45 -3.96 -3.96
C THR A 157 12.84 -4.06 -2.59
N ASP A 158 12.86 -5.26 -2.02
CA ASP A 158 12.46 -5.52 -0.64
C ASP A 158 13.68 -5.61 0.27
N ASP A 159 13.54 -5.11 1.50
CA ASP A 159 14.44 -5.37 2.61
C ASP A 159 13.65 -5.71 3.89
N GLU A 160 14.34 -5.77 5.04
CA GLU A 160 13.74 -6.18 6.31
C GLU A 160 12.64 -5.25 6.85
N ASP A 161 12.58 -3.99 6.41
CA ASP A 161 11.63 -3.00 6.92
C ASP A 161 10.59 -2.56 5.88
N GLY A 162 10.85 -2.81 4.57
CA GLY A 162 9.92 -2.31 3.56
C GLY A 162 10.30 -2.58 2.12
N THR A 163 9.60 -1.88 1.23
CA THR A 163 9.73 -1.98 -0.22
C THR A 163 10.11 -0.63 -0.80
N GLY A 164 11.16 -0.58 -1.59
CA GLY A 164 11.60 0.60 -2.33
C GLY A 164 11.29 0.48 -3.81
N LEU A 165 10.69 1.51 -4.40
CA LEU A 165 10.54 1.70 -5.83
C LEU A 165 11.49 2.83 -6.23
N THR A 166 12.45 2.54 -7.11
CA THR A 166 13.49 3.50 -7.49
C THR A 166 13.24 4.00 -8.90
N ALA A 167 13.06 5.31 -9.05
CA ALA A 167 12.92 5.93 -10.35
C ALA A 167 14.28 6.12 -11.04
N PRO A 168 14.34 6.17 -12.38
CA PRO A 168 15.49 6.73 -13.09
C PRO A 168 15.83 8.12 -12.54
N GLY A 169 17.10 8.40 -12.30
CA GLY A 169 17.52 9.64 -11.62
C GLY A 169 17.61 9.53 -10.10
N GLY A 170 17.36 8.33 -9.52
CA GLY A 170 17.63 8.03 -8.12
C GLY A 170 16.57 8.51 -7.12
N ALA A 171 15.43 9.02 -7.59
CA ALA A 171 14.31 9.30 -6.69
C ALA A 171 13.71 7.97 -6.19
N VAL A 172 13.29 7.94 -4.93
CA VAL A 172 12.80 6.70 -4.28
C VAL A 172 11.46 6.96 -3.61
N LEU A 173 10.50 6.08 -3.93
CA LEU A 173 9.29 5.89 -3.15
C LEU A 173 9.50 4.67 -2.25
N ARG A 174 9.50 4.88 -0.94
CA ARG A 174 9.68 3.83 0.06
C ARG A 174 8.39 3.56 0.82
N LEU A 175 7.89 2.34 0.77
CA LEU A 175 6.78 1.89 1.60
C LEU A 175 7.33 1.17 2.84
N HIS A 176 6.82 1.53 4.01
CA HIS A 176 7.13 0.88 5.28
C HIS A 176 6.22 -0.34 5.43
N ARG A 177 6.76 -1.53 5.21
CA ARG A 177 5.98 -2.78 5.30
C ARG A 177 5.71 -3.19 6.74
N VAL A 178 6.65 -2.92 7.64
CA VAL A 178 6.48 -3.08 9.07
C VAL A 178 6.17 -1.72 9.68
N LEU A 179 4.95 -1.56 10.18
CA LEU A 179 4.50 -0.31 10.74
C LEU A 179 4.97 -0.15 12.19
N ARG A 180 5.35 1.06 12.51
CA ARG A 180 5.72 1.46 13.88
C ARG A 180 4.84 2.66 14.27
N PRO A 181 4.17 2.59 15.45
CA PRO A 181 3.48 3.76 15.96
C PRO A 181 4.45 4.93 16.12
N ALA A 182 4.06 6.10 15.60
CA ALA A 182 4.78 7.33 15.89
C ALA A 182 4.44 7.80 17.31
N PRO A 183 5.41 8.31 18.08
CA PRO A 183 5.09 8.98 19.34
C PRO A 183 4.20 10.20 19.07
N ASP A 184 3.36 10.56 20.06
CA ASP A 184 2.34 11.60 19.99
C ASP A 184 2.79 12.87 19.26
N GLY A 185 2.06 13.23 18.22
CA GLY A 185 2.27 14.45 17.44
C GLY A 185 2.19 14.25 15.94
N PRO A 186 2.16 15.34 15.13
CA PRO A 186 2.34 15.23 13.70
C PRO A 186 3.69 14.58 13.43
N SER A 187 3.68 13.47 12.74
CA SER A 187 4.89 12.70 12.43
C SER A 187 5.91 13.63 11.77
N ALA A 188 7.00 13.92 12.46
CA ALA A 188 8.09 14.71 11.87
C ALA A 188 8.55 14.01 10.60
N ALA A 189 8.79 14.79 9.54
CA ALA A 189 9.30 14.25 8.29
C ALA A 189 10.53 13.38 8.54
N PRO A 190 10.59 12.15 8.04
CA PRO A 190 11.79 11.34 8.13
C PRO A 190 12.98 12.09 7.53
N PRO A 191 14.20 11.99 8.10
CA PRO A 191 15.36 12.70 7.60
C PRO A 191 15.57 12.49 6.09
N GLY A 192 15.74 13.61 5.35
CA GLY A 192 15.95 13.61 3.90
C GLY A 192 14.71 13.24 3.07
N ALA A 193 13.53 13.25 3.66
CA ALA A 193 12.28 13.06 2.94
C ALA A 193 11.88 14.36 2.22
N ALA A 194 11.49 14.24 0.93
CA ALA A 194 10.81 15.28 0.19
C ALA A 194 9.29 15.30 0.48
N GLY A 195 8.80 14.22 1.06
CA GLY A 195 7.43 14.07 1.52
C GLY A 195 7.19 12.71 2.13
N HIS A 196 6.05 12.57 2.81
CA HIS A 196 5.63 11.30 3.40
C HIS A 196 4.11 11.19 3.51
N ILE A 197 3.64 9.97 3.60
CA ILE A 197 2.24 9.64 3.85
C ILE A 197 2.15 8.99 5.23
N THR A 198 1.24 9.47 6.04
CA THR A 198 0.89 8.87 7.33
C THR A 198 -0.54 8.36 7.30
N GLY A 199 -0.83 7.38 8.12
CA GLY A 199 -2.18 6.89 8.33
C GLY A 199 -2.35 6.28 9.71
N SER A 200 -3.57 5.86 10.01
CA SER A 200 -3.93 5.27 11.30
C SER A 200 -4.35 3.82 11.14
N TRP A 201 -4.12 3.03 12.19
CA TRP A 201 -4.62 1.67 12.30
C TRP A 201 -4.98 1.35 13.74
N GLN A 202 -5.68 0.24 13.94
CA GLN A 202 -6.05 -0.26 15.27
C GLN A 202 -4.97 -1.23 15.75
N ALA A 203 -4.36 -0.93 16.90
CA ALA A 203 -3.47 -1.87 17.59
C ALA A 203 -4.27 -3.02 18.22
N PRO A 204 -3.62 -4.15 18.57
CA PRO A 204 -4.33 -5.32 19.13
C PRO A 204 -5.13 -5.05 20.40
N ASP A 205 -4.73 -4.05 21.17
CA ASP A 205 -5.46 -3.62 22.39
C ASP A 205 -6.67 -2.72 22.09
N GLY A 206 -6.96 -2.49 20.80
CA GLY A 206 -8.04 -1.60 20.35
C GLY A 206 -7.67 -0.13 20.28
N THR A 207 -6.46 0.25 20.68
CA THR A 207 -5.98 1.64 20.60
C THR A 207 -5.78 2.05 19.15
N ARG A 208 -6.23 3.25 18.78
CA ARG A 208 -5.93 3.82 17.48
C ARG A 208 -4.55 4.47 17.50
N VAL A 209 -3.65 4.00 16.65
CA VAL A 209 -2.28 4.49 16.52
C VAL A 209 -2.05 5.05 15.13
N ARG A 210 -1.04 5.89 14.97
CA ARG A 210 -0.66 6.50 13.70
C ARG A 210 0.81 6.26 13.43
N GLY A 211 1.18 6.17 12.15
CA GLY A 211 2.58 6.02 11.73
C GLY A 211 2.79 6.39 10.27
N VAL A 212 4.04 6.28 9.83
CA VAL A 212 4.43 6.55 8.45
C VAL A 212 4.18 5.31 7.60
N PHE A 213 3.44 5.48 6.50
CA PHE A 213 3.15 4.44 5.51
C PHE A 213 4.14 4.48 4.34
N ALA A 214 4.46 5.67 3.87
CA ALA A 214 5.38 5.84 2.76
C ALA A 214 6.21 7.12 2.90
N VAL A 215 7.41 7.10 2.32
CA VAL A 215 8.35 8.23 2.28
C VAL A 215 8.81 8.43 0.85
N PHE A 216 8.88 9.68 0.43
CA PHE A 216 9.39 10.08 -0.88
C PHE A 216 10.75 10.77 -0.68
N ARG A 217 11.73 10.39 -1.49
CA ARG A 217 13.05 11.02 -1.53
C ARG A 217 13.35 11.46 -2.94
N SER A 218 13.81 12.69 -3.10
CA SER A 218 14.27 13.19 -4.40
C SER A 218 15.56 12.48 -4.80
N GLY A 219 15.75 12.25 -6.09
CA GLY A 219 17.04 11.83 -6.62
C GLY A 219 18.10 12.89 -6.40
N SER A 220 19.36 12.49 -6.31
CA SER A 220 20.48 13.44 -6.33
C SER A 220 20.48 14.13 -7.70
N ARG A 221 20.38 15.46 -7.71
CA ARG A 221 20.73 16.20 -8.92
C ARG A 221 22.23 16.00 -9.16
N ALA A 222 22.54 15.32 -10.26
CA ALA A 222 23.92 15.26 -10.77
C ALA A 222 24.41 16.67 -11.18
#